data_0657f1654c0c6da0f7880343b51bc90e
#
_entry.id   0657f1654c0c6da0f7880343b51bc90e
#
_cell.length_a   1.000
_cell.length_b   1.000
_cell.length_c   1.000
_cell.angle_alpha   90.00
_cell.angle_beta   90.00
_cell.angle_gamma   90.00
#
_symmetry.space_group_name_H-M   'P 1'
#
loop_
_entity.id
_entity.type
_entity.pdbx_description
1 polymer ?
#
loop_
_entity_poly.entity_id
_entity_poly.type
_entity_poly.pdbx_seq_one_letter_code
_entity_poly.pdbx_strand_id
1 'polypeptide(L)'
;QIKHAVLTSVDRDDLKEDMGSKFWVETIKKIRELNPGITLEALIPDFQGIHEHIDRVVNIKPEVISHNIETTRRLTREVRVQAKYDRSLDVLRYMKDTGQRRTKSGIMLGLGETKDEVIETIYDLHDAKVDIVTIGQYLQPSKKHLQVQRFVDPDEFLEYKELGKNLGFRHFESSALVRSSYKARKHIN
;
A
#
# COMPACT_ATOMS: atom_id res chain seq x y z
N GLN A 1 25.28 5.66 3.59
CA GLN A 1 24.37 6.29 2.62
C GLN A 1 23.16 5.40 2.39
N ILE A 2 21.95 5.97 2.50
CA ILE A 2 20.68 5.25 2.26
C ILE A 2 20.58 5.02 0.74
N LYS A 3 20.30 3.75 0.35
CA LYS A 3 20.17 3.37 -1.06
C LYS A 3 18.74 3.27 -1.56
N HIS A 4 17.78 3.13 -0.63
CA HIS A 4 16.35 3.07 -0.90
C HIS A 4 15.59 3.73 0.24
N ALA A 5 14.56 4.52 -0.07
CA ALA A 5 13.70 5.12 0.93
C ALA A 5 12.23 4.92 0.55
N VAL A 6 11.40 4.66 1.55
CA VAL A 6 9.95 4.64 1.45
C VAL A 6 9.43 5.95 2.01
N LEU A 7 8.74 6.71 1.18
CA LEU A 7 8.09 7.96 1.56
C LEU A 7 6.61 7.70 1.81
N THR A 8 6.07 8.31 2.84
CA THR A 8 4.64 8.32 3.14
C THR A 8 4.20 9.68 3.66
N SER A 9 2.93 9.97 3.58
CA SER A 9 2.32 11.15 4.17
C SER A 9 1.00 10.82 4.82
N VAL A 10 0.49 11.73 5.64
CA VAL A 10 -0.93 11.73 6.01
C VAL A 10 -1.77 12.21 4.84
N ASP A 11 -3.05 11.87 4.85
CA ASP A 11 -4.01 12.42 3.90
C ASP A 11 -4.14 13.94 4.12
N ARG A 12 -4.14 14.69 3.04
CA ARG A 12 -4.19 16.16 3.05
C ARG A 12 -5.45 16.66 2.34
N ASP A 13 -6.60 16.11 2.69
CA ASP A 13 -7.91 16.54 2.18
C ASP A 13 -8.27 17.99 2.57
N ASP A 14 -7.51 18.57 3.49
CA ASP A 14 -7.54 19.98 3.84
C ASP A 14 -6.98 20.87 2.71
N LEU A 15 -6.05 20.37 1.90
CA LEU A 15 -5.47 21.06 0.75
C LEU A 15 -6.35 20.86 -0.49
N LYS A 16 -7.42 21.66 -0.61
CA LYS A 16 -8.46 21.49 -1.64
C LYS A 16 -7.95 21.53 -3.08
N GLU A 17 -6.86 22.24 -3.34
CA GLU A 17 -6.34 22.45 -4.70
C GLU A 17 -5.65 21.20 -5.27
N ASP A 18 -4.88 20.48 -4.44
CA ASP A 18 -4.01 19.40 -4.94
C ASP A 18 -3.82 18.24 -3.97
N MET A 19 -4.49 18.25 -2.81
CA MET A 19 -4.40 17.22 -1.77
C MET A 19 -2.95 16.86 -1.40
N GLY A 20 -2.03 17.81 -1.56
CA GLY A 20 -0.61 17.63 -1.28
C GLY A 20 0.18 16.93 -2.39
N SER A 21 -0.40 16.64 -3.54
CA SER A 21 0.30 15.95 -4.64
C SER A 21 1.50 16.73 -5.18
N LYS A 22 1.47 18.08 -5.16
CA LYS A 22 2.62 18.91 -5.51
C LYS A 22 3.79 18.72 -4.54
N PHE A 23 3.52 18.60 -3.24
CA PHE A 23 4.57 18.33 -2.24
C PHE A 23 5.26 17.00 -2.47
N TRP A 24 4.53 15.97 -2.93
CA TRP A 24 5.10 14.68 -3.31
C TRP A 24 6.15 14.86 -4.42
N VAL A 25 5.80 15.58 -5.47
CA VAL A 25 6.69 15.84 -6.60
C VAL A 25 7.95 16.58 -6.16
N GLU A 26 7.80 17.68 -5.46
CA GLU A 26 8.95 18.49 -5.02
C GLU A 26 9.84 17.73 -4.03
N THR A 27 9.25 16.95 -3.13
CA THR A 27 10.01 16.11 -2.19
C THR A 27 10.84 15.05 -2.93
N ILE A 28 10.24 14.32 -3.88
CA ILE A 28 10.95 13.29 -4.66
C ILE A 28 12.07 13.92 -5.49
N LYS A 29 11.82 15.05 -6.16
CA LYS A 29 12.84 15.78 -6.90
C LYS A 29 14.01 16.17 -6.00
N LYS A 30 13.73 16.76 -4.85
CA LYS A 30 14.76 17.22 -3.91
C LYS A 30 15.57 16.08 -3.32
N ILE A 31 14.94 14.96 -3.00
CA ILE A 31 15.65 13.77 -2.52
C ILE A 31 16.60 13.23 -3.59
N ARG A 32 16.16 13.15 -4.84
CA ARG A 32 17.04 12.68 -5.96
C ARG A 32 18.18 13.63 -6.25
N GLU A 33 17.94 14.94 -6.15
CA GLU A 33 18.99 15.95 -6.30
C GLU A 33 20.09 15.79 -5.23
N LEU A 34 19.68 15.65 -3.97
CA LEU A 34 20.61 15.55 -2.84
C LEU A 34 21.25 14.16 -2.68
N ASN A 35 20.64 13.12 -3.25
CA ASN A 35 21.06 11.74 -3.13
C ASN A 35 21.04 11.04 -4.50
N PRO A 36 21.96 11.36 -5.40
CA PRO A 36 22.01 10.73 -6.72
C PRO A 36 22.08 9.19 -6.62
N GLY A 37 21.21 8.51 -7.37
CA GLY A 37 21.15 7.04 -7.39
C GLY A 37 20.32 6.41 -6.28
N ILE A 38 19.65 7.20 -5.43
CA ILE A 38 18.67 6.66 -4.50
C ILE A 38 17.43 6.15 -5.24
N THR A 39 16.93 4.99 -4.85
CA THR A 39 15.64 4.48 -5.32
C THR A 39 14.54 4.81 -4.31
N LEU A 40 13.33 5.05 -4.78
CA LEU A 40 12.22 5.53 -3.97
C LEU A 40 10.97 4.68 -4.15
N GLU A 41 10.30 4.42 -3.04
CA GLU A 41 8.90 4.00 -3.00
C GLU A 41 8.05 5.16 -2.50
N ALA A 42 6.95 5.45 -3.21
CA ALA A 42 5.98 6.47 -2.81
C ALA A 42 4.70 5.78 -2.36
N LEU A 43 4.45 5.74 -1.04
CA LEU A 43 3.19 5.26 -0.45
C LEU A 43 2.23 6.44 -0.34
N ILE A 44 1.39 6.58 -1.36
CA ILE A 44 0.49 7.73 -1.56
C ILE A 44 -0.91 7.51 -0.97
N PRO A 45 -1.63 8.57 -0.59
CA PRO A 45 -3.07 8.51 -0.34
C PRO A 45 -3.83 8.23 -1.64
N ASP A 46 -5.14 7.96 -1.53
CA ASP A 46 -5.98 7.70 -2.71
C ASP A 46 -6.33 8.98 -3.50
N PHE A 47 -5.99 10.17 -3.00
CA PHE A 47 -6.35 11.47 -3.57
C PHE A 47 -7.82 11.54 -4.01
N GLN A 48 -8.71 10.87 -3.27
CA GLN A 48 -10.13 10.73 -3.58
C GLN A 48 -10.43 10.18 -5.00
N GLY A 49 -9.45 9.51 -5.62
CA GLY A 49 -9.52 8.99 -6.99
C GLY A 49 -9.33 10.04 -8.08
N ILE A 50 -8.87 11.25 -7.73
CA ILE A 50 -8.64 12.31 -8.73
C ILE A 50 -7.36 12.01 -9.51
N HIS A 51 -7.52 11.60 -10.76
CA HIS A 51 -6.43 11.16 -11.64
C HIS A 51 -5.32 12.21 -11.76
N GLU A 52 -5.65 13.50 -11.91
CA GLU A 52 -4.65 14.57 -12.02
C GLU A 52 -3.64 14.57 -10.86
N HIS A 53 -4.09 14.29 -9.63
CA HIS A 53 -3.22 14.26 -8.46
C HIS A 53 -2.37 12.99 -8.42
N ILE A 54 -2.94 11.86 -8.84
CA ILE A 54 -2.23 10.58 -8.97
C ILE A 54 -1.16 10.71 -10.06
N ASP A 55 -1.50 11.26 -11.21
CA ASP A 55 -0.60 11.46 -12.35
C ASP A 55 0.63 12.28 -12.01
N ARG A 56 0.49 13.29 -11.15
CA ARG A 56 1.65 14.07 -10.70
C ARG A 56 2.71 13.18 -10.05
N VAL A 57 2.30 12.22 -9.24
CA VAL A 57 3.25 11.31 -8.56
C VAL A 57 3.69 10.19 -9.48
N VAL A 58 2.80 9.64 -10.32
CA VAL A 58 3.15 8.63 -11.33
C VAL A 58 4.19 9.17 -12.31
N ASN A 59 4.01 10.39 -12.80
CA ASN A 59 4.88 11.00 -13.81
C ASN A 59 6.30 11.32 -13.31
N ILE A 60 6.50 11.48 -12.01
CA ILE A 60 7.87 11.60 -11.46
C ILE A 60 8.59 10.25 -11.35
N LYS A 61 7.90 9.15 -11.65
CA LYS A 61 8.44 7.79 -11.80
C LYS A 61 9.22 7.30 -10.57
N PRO A 62 8.60 7.18 -9.39
CA PRO A 62 9.22 6.42 -8.30
C PRO A 62 9.41 4.97 -8.76
N GLU A 63 10.40 4.25 -8.21
CA GLU A 63 10.67 2.86 -8.57
C GLU A 63 9.52 1.92 -8.15
N VAL A 64 8.85 2.24 -7.06
CA VAL A 64 7.61 1.61 -6.60
C VAL A 64 6.61 2.70 -6.23
N ILE A 65 5.37 2.56 -6.68
CA ILE A 65 4.25 3.37 -6.19
C ILE A 65 3.29 2.48 -5.42
N SER A 66 2.90 2.91 -4.24
CA SER A 66 2.07 2.09 -3.35
C SER A 66 0.88 2.87 -2.81
N HIS A 67 -0.21 2.15 -2.65
CA HIS A 67 -1.40 2.59 -1.95
C HIS A 67 -1.96 1.42 -1.15
N ASN A 68 -2.02 1.54 0.17
CA ASN A 68 -2.49 0.45 1.01
C ASN A 68 -4.02 0.40 1.04
N ILE A 69 -4.57 -0.80 0.89
CA ILE A 69 -6.00 -1.05 1.09
C ILE A 69 -6.35 -1.19 2.58
N GLU A 70 -5.35 -1.50 3.41
CA GLU A 70 -5.30 -1.60 4.87
C GLU A 70 -6.09 -2.75 5.48
N THR A 71 -7.28 -3.09 4.98
CA THR A 71 -8.14 -4.15 5.50
C THR A 71 -9.09 -4.69 4.43
N THR A 72 -9.95 -5.64 4.79
CA THR A 72 -10.96 -6.24 3.91
C THR A 72 -12.13 -5.30 3.63
N ARG A 73 -12.91 -5.59 2.59
CA ARG A 73 -14.06 -4.80 2.11
C ARG A 73 -15.04 -4.44 3.24
N ARG A 74 -15.47 -5.42 4.01
CA ARG A 74 -16.44 -5.23 5.10
C ARG A 74 -15.92 -4.28 6.18
N LEU A 75 -14.66 -4.41 6.54
CA LEU A 75 -14.06 -3.65 7.64
C LEU A 75 -13.58 -2.25 7.22
N THR A 76 -13.50 -1.96 5.93
CA THR A 76 -12.93 -0.68 5.46
C THR A 76 -13.59 0.53 6.08
N ARG A 77 -14.93 0.55 6.21
CA ARG A 77 -15.66 1.69 6.78
C ARG A 77 -15.33 1.93 8.26
N GLU A 78 -15.02 0.87 9.00
CA GLU A 78 -14.68 0.93 10.42
C GLU A 78 -13.23 1.30 10.65
N VAL A 79 -12.33 0.74 9.85
CA VAL A 79 -10.87 0.91 9.97
C VAL A 79 -10.40 2.23 9.33
N ARG A 80 -11.04 2.63 8.23
CA ARG A 80 -10.65 3.80 7.40
C ARG A 80 -11.90 4.63 7.08
N VAL A 81 -12.31 5.48 7.99
CA VAL A 81 -13.60 6.19 7.96
C VAL A 81 -13.88 6.93 6.64
N GLN A 82 -12.87 7.50 5.99
CA GLN A 82 -13.03 8.27 4.74
C GLN A 82 -12.64 7.50 3.48
N ALA A 83 -11.89 6.42 3.61
CA ALA A 83 -11.47 5.62 2.46
C ALA A 83 -12.60 4.68 2.00
N LYS A 84 -12.57 4.35 0.72
CA LYS A 84 -13.48 3.39 0.09
C LYS A 84 -12.66 2.25 -0.51
N TYR A 85 -13.05 1.02 -0.22
CA TYR A 85 -12.37 -0.18 -0.71
C TYR A 85 -12.23 -0.20 -2.23
N ASP A 86 -13.35 -0.01 -2.94
CA ASP A 86 -13.35 -0.03 -4.41
C ASP A 86 -12.52 1.12 -4.99
N ARG A 87 -12.59 2.32 -4.41
CA ARG A 87 -11.75 3.43 -4.83
C ARG A 87 -10.26 3.12 -4.66
N SER A 88 -9.86 2.44 -3.60
CA SER A 88 -8.48 2.02 -3.41
C SER A 88 -8.03 1.04 -4.50
N LEU A 89 -8.88 0.09 -4.89
CA LEU A 89 -8.60 -0.82 -6.00
C LEU A 89 -8.52 -0.08 -7.33
N ASP A 90 -9.42 0.88 -7.59
CA ASP A 90 -9.42 1.68 -8.82
C ASP A 90 -8.15 2.54 -8.93
N VAL A 91 -7.69 3.13 -7.83
CA VAL A 91 -6.41 3.85 -7.77
C VAL A 91 -5.23 2.92 -8.10
N LEU A 92 -5.21 1.70 -7.56
CA LEU A 92 -4.17 0.71 -7.85
C LEU A 92 -4.18 0.29 -9.32
N ARG A 93 -5.36 0.02 -9.91
CA ARG A 93 -5.50 -0.28 -11.34
C ARG A 93 -5.04 0.89 -12.20
N TYR A 94 -5.47 2.09 -11.87
CA TYR A 94 -5.10 3.30 -12.61
C TYR A 94 -3.59 3.52 -12.61
N MET A 95 -2.93 3.41 -11.45
CA MET A 95 -1.48 3.51 -11.35
C MET A 95 -0.77 2.45 -12.22
N LYS A 96 -1.31 1.24 -12.29
CA LYS A 96 -0.74 0.18 -13.12
C LYS A 96 -0.94 0.45 -14.61
N ASP A 97 -2.12 0.86 -15.00
CA ASP A 97 -2.49 1.11 -16.42
C ASP A 97 -1.77 2.34 -17.00
N THR A 98 -1.38 3.32 -16.16
CA THR A 98 -0.55 4.46 -16.56
C THR A 98 0.94 4.11 -16.77
N GLY A 99 1.27 2.83 -16.78
CA GLY A 99 2.60 2.32 -17.11
C GLY A 99 3.58 2.29 -15.93
N GLN A 100 3.08 2.36 -14.71
CA GLN A 100 3.92 2.22 -13.53
C GLN A 100 4.48 0.81 -13.42
N ARG A 101 5.80 0.69 -13.31
CA ARG A 101 6.50 -0.61 -13.33
C ARG A 101 6.14 -1.51 -12.18
N ARG A 102 5.99 -0.96 -10.97
CA ARG A 102 5.70 -1.71 -9.75
C ARG A 102 4.70 -0.98 -8.90
N THR A 103 3.55 -1.60 -8.77
CA THR A 103 2.50 -1.19 -7.85
C THR A 103 2.52 -2.07 -6.62
N LYS A 104 2.19 -1.48 -5.47
CA LYS A 104 2.19 -2.20 -4.20
C LYS A 104 0.99 -1.84 -3.34
N SER A 105 0.52 -2.82 -2.58
CA SER A 105 -0.50 -2.62 -1.56
C SER A 105 -0.19 -3.43 -0.29
N GLY A 106 -0.90 -3.13 0.77
CA GLY A 106 -0.77 -3.84 2.03
C GLY A 106 -2.07 -3.91 2.80
N ILE A 107 -2.21 -4.97 3.59
CA ILE A 107 -3.30 -5.17 4.55
C ILE A 107 -2.76 -5.55 5.91
N MET A 108 -3.53 -5.22 6.94
CA MET A 108 -3.29 -5.63 8.32
C MET A 108 -4.38 -6.63 8.74
N LEU A 109 -3.98 -7.68 9.43
CA LEU A 109 -4.87 -8.72 9.95
C LEU A 109 -4.99 -8.65 11.47
N GLY A 110 -6.10 -9.14 12.00
CA GLY A 110 -6.41 -9.13 13.43
C GLY A 110 -7.41 -8.06 13.83
N LEU A 111 -8.14 -7.49 12.85
CA LEU A 111 -9.19 -6.49 13.04
C LEU A 111 -10.60 -7.10 13.06
N GLY A 112 -10.73 -8.43 12.92
CA GLY A 112 -12.01 -9.16 12.90
C GLY A 112 -12.45 -9.64 11.51
N GLU A 113 -11.53 -9.61 10.54
CA GLU A 113 -11.71 -10.24 9.24
C GLU A 113 -11.77 -11.76 9.35
N THR A 114 -12.49 -12.40 8.44
CA THR A 114 -12.47 -13.84 8.25
C THR A 114 -11.37 -14.23 7.25
N LYS A 115 -10.98 -15.53 7.26
CA LYS A 115 -10.02 -16.05 6.30
C LYS A 115 -10.48 -15.87 4.85
N ASP A 116 -11.76 -16.11 4.58
CA ASP A 116 -12.35 -15.96 3.25
C ASP A 116 -12.30 -14.51 2.77
N GLU A 117 -12.57 -13.54 3.63
CA GLU A 117 -12.45 -12.12 3.30
C GLU A 117 -11.01 -11.70 2.95
N VAL A 118 -10.02 -12.29 3.64
CA VAL A 118 -8.61 -12.05 3.31
C VAL A 118 -8.27 -12.64 1.95
N ILE A 119 -8.73 -13.87 1.68
CA ILE A 119 -8.53 -14.55 0.39
C ILE A 119 -9.18 -13.72 -0.74
N GLU A 120 -10.44 -13.27 -0.56
CA GLU A 120 -11.12 -12.39 -1.52
C GLU A 120 -10.30 -11.12 -1.78
N THR A 121 -9.79 -10.48 -0.71
CA THR A 121 -8.96 -9.27 -0.83
C THR A 121 -7.67 -9.54 -1.62
N ILE A 122 -7.04 -10.71 -1.45
CA ILE A 122 -5.85 -11.11 -2.22
C ILE A 122 -6.20 -11.24 -3.70
N TYR A 123 -7.34 -11.86 -4.04
CA TYR A 123 -7.81 -11.94 -5.44
C TYR A 123 -8.14 -10.55 -6.01
N ASP A 124 -8.81 -9.68 -5.26
CA ASP A 124 -9.11 -8.31 -5.69
C ASP A 124 -7.81 -7.52 -6.02
N LEU A 125 -6.75 -7.69 -5.22
CA LEU A 125 -5.44 -7.09 -5.48
C LEU A 125 -4.74 -7.72 -6.71
N HIS A 126 -4.90 -9.01 -6.93
CA HIS A 126 -4.40 -9.70 -8.13
C HIS A 126 -5.11 -9.17 -9.38
N ASP A 127 -6.42 -9.05 -9.35
CA ASP A 127 -7.24 -8.54 -10.46
C ASP A 127 -6.97 -7.05 -10.73
N ALA A 128 -6.56 -6.30 -9.70
CA ALA A 128 -6.04 -4.94 -9.85
C ALA A 128 -4.60 -4.89 -10.40
N LYS A 129 -4.00 -6.05 -10.74
CA LYS A 129 -2.64 -6.21 -11.29
C LYS A 129 -1.55 -5.64 -10.38
N VAL A 130 -1.75 -5.71 -9.07
CA VAL A 130 -0.77 -5.30 -8.08
C VAL A 130 0.44 -6.24 -8.14
N ASP A 131 1.65 -5.70 -8.17
CA ASP A 131 2.87 -6.52 -8.26
C ASP A 131 3.34 -7.02 -6.90
N ILE A 132 3.12 -6.23 -5.84
CA ILE A 132 3.72 -6.45 -4.52
C ILE A 132 2.63 -6.33 -3.45
N VAL A 133 2.55 -7.35 -2.59
CA VAL A 133 1.60 -7.34 -1.46
C VAL A 133 2.35 -7.56 -0.16
N THR A 134 1.96 -6.82 0.88
CA THR A 134 2.44 -7.01 2.25
C THR A 134 1.27 -7.27 3.19
N ILE A 135 1.36 -8.35 3.98
CA ILE A 135 0.36 -8.72 4.99
C ILE A 135 1.03 -8.81 6.34
N GLY A 136 0.55 -8.02 7.31
CA GLY A 136 1.10 -7.96 8.65
C GLY A 136 0.05 -8.01 9.75
N GLN A 137 0.46 -8.30 10.98
CA GLN A 137 -0.44 -8.23 12.14
C GLN A 137 -0.74 -6.78 12.50
N TYR A 138 -2.00 -6.45 12.66
CA TYR A 138 -2.43 -5.19 13.27
C TYR A 138 -2.02 -5.15 14.73
N LEU A 139 -1.41 -4.04 15.13
CA LEU A 139 -1.12 -3.73 16.53
C LEU A 139 -1.78 -2.41 16.88
N GLN A 140 -2.54 -2.37 17.96
CA GLN A 140 -3.25 -1.17 18.40
C GLN A 140 -2.26 -0.04 18.76
N PRO A 141 -2.23 1.09 18.02
CA PRO A 141 -1.25 2.16 18.27
C PRO A 141 -1.51 2.90 19.59
N SER A 142 -2.76 3.05 19.99
CA SER A 142 -3.17 3.65 21.26
C SER A 142 -4.57 3.17 21.66
N LYS A 143 -4.97 3.41 22.91
CA LYS A 143 -6.31 3.05 23.43
C LYS A 143 -7.49 3.69 22.66
N LYS A 144 -7.24 4.68 21.83
CA LYS A 144 -8.25 5.34 20.99
C LYS A 144 -8.48 4.64 19.64
N HIS A 145 -7.59 3.73 19.25
CA HIS A 145 -7.70 2.95 18.02
C HIS A 145 -8.45 1.64 18.25
N LEU A 146 -8.84 0.98 17.18
CA LEU A 146 -9.52 -0.30 17.22
C LEU A 146 -8.69 -1.33 18.01
N GLN A 147 -9.36 -2.12 18.82
CA GLN A 147 -8.71 -3.19 19.56
C GLN A 147 -8.31 -4.32 18.62
N VAL A 148 -7.20 -4.98 18.95
CA VAL A 148 -6.82 -6.23 18.29
C VAL A 148 -7.89 -7.28 18.62
N GLN A 149 -8.56 -7.82 17.60
CA GLN A 149 -9.58 -8.85 17.77
C GLN A 149 -8.97 -10.25 17.90
N ARG A 150 -7.87 -10.49 17.20
CA ARG A 150 -7.09 -11.73 17.31
C ARG A 150 -5.63 -11.50 16.92
N PHE A 151 -4.76 -12.34 17.45
CA PHE A 151 -3.42 -12.53 16.92
C PHE A 151 -3.47 -13.69 15.93
N VAL A 152 -3.13 -13.40 14.68
CA VAL A 152 -3.21 -14.37 13.58
C VAL A 152 -2.10 -15.41 13.73
N ASP A 153 -2.46 -16.67 13.54
CA ASP A 153 -1.52 -17.78 13.61
C ASP A 153 -0.41 -17.65 12.55
N PRO A 154 0.85 -17.92 12.88
CA PRO A 154 1.94 -17.93 11.90
C PRO A 154 1.67 -18.81 10.68
N ASP A 155 1.00 -19.95 10.84
CA ASP A 155 0.67 -20.86 9.74
C ASP A 155 -0.36 -20.25 8.79
N GLU A 156 -1.31 -19.46 9.30
CA GLU A 156 -2.26 -18.71 8.46
C GLU A 156 -1.54 -17.67 7.57
N PHE A 157 -0.53 -16.97 8.12
CA PHE A 157 0.31 -16.09 7.30
C PHE A 157 1.08 -16.84 6.21
N LEU A 158 1.54 -18.06 6.49
CA LEU A 158 2.23 -18.91 5.51
C LEU A 158 1.28 -19.34 4.39
N GLU A 159 0.04 -19.70 4.72
CA GLU A 159 -0.98 -20.05 3.72
C GLU A 159 -1.24 -18.87 2.75
N TYR A 160 -1.41 -17.64 3.27
CA TYR A 160 -1.56 -16.47 2.41
C TYR A 160 -0.32 -16.22 1.54
N LYS A 161 0.87 -16.45 2.09
CA LYS A 161 2.11 -16.31 1.32
C LYS A 161 2.18 -17.30 0.15
N GLU A 162 1.82 -18.56 0.38
CA GLU A 162 1.79 -19.57 -0.69
C GLU A 162 0.69 -19.26 -1.71
N LEU A 163 -0.49 -18.79 -1.28
CA LEU A 163 -1.54 -18.32 -2.18
C LEU A 163 -1.03 -17.20 -3.09
N GLY A 164 -0.42 -16.16 -2.52
CA GLY A 164 0.12 -15.03 -3.30
C GLY A 164 1.20 -15.46 -4.28
N LYS A 165 2.06 -16.38 -3.90
CA LYS A 165 3.08 -16.97 -4.79
C LYS A 165 2.45 -17.75 -5.94
N ASN A 166 1.42 -18.57 -5.67
CA ASN A 166 0.71 -19.36 -6.66
C ASN A 166 -0.07 -18.49 -7.67
N LEU A 167 -0.59 -17.33 -7.20
CA LEU A 167 -1.24 -16.33 -8.06
C LEU A 167 -0.24 -15.55 -8.94
N GLY A 168 1.07 -15.66 -8.67
CA GLY A 168 2.10 -15.01 -9.48
C GLY A 168 2.42 -13.56 -9.11
N PHE A 169 2.07 -13.10 -7.91
CA PHE A 169 2.58 -11.81 -7.43
C PHE A 169 4.12 -11.78 -7.49
N ARG A 170 4.67 -10.66 -7.92
CA ARG A 170 6.13 -10.49 -8.02
C ARG A 170 6.82 -10.61 -6.67
N HIS A 171 6.23 -10.01 -5.64
CA HIS A 171 6.63 -10.16 -4.24
C HIS A 171 5.39 -10.27 -3.36
N PHE A 172 5.43 -11.20 -2.43
CA PHE A 172 4.35 -11.40 -1.46
C PHE A 172 4.97 -11.68 -0.09
N GLU A 173 4.92 -10.69 0.78
CA GLU A 173 5.46 -10.80 2.13
C GLU A 173 4.30 -10.88 3.14
N SER A 174 4.21 -11.99 3.85
CA SER A 174 3.15 -12.28 4.82
C SER A 174 3.73 -12.87 6.09
N SER A 175 3.69 -12.14 7.17
CA SER A 175 3.99 -12.59 8.54
C SER A 175 3.62 -11.54 9.56
N ALA A 176 3.54 -11.90 10.84
CA ALA A 176 3.14 -11.00 11.92
C ALA A 176 3.98 -9.71 12.01
N LEU A 177 5.26 -9.77 11.69
CA LEU A 177 6.18 -8.63 11.77
C LEU A 177 6.31 -7.83 10.47
N VAL A 178 5.62 -8.21 9.41
CA VAL A 178 5.62 -7.46 8.14
C VAL A 178 4.97 -6.09 8.36
N ARG A 179 5.55 -5.07 7.73
CA ARG A 179 5.06 -3.70 7.63
C ARG A 179 5.17 -3.24 6.17
N SER A 180 4.51 -2.15 5.81
CA SER A 180 4.54 -1.63 4.45
C SER A 180 5.97 -1.40 3.90
N SER A 181 6.93 -1.05 4.75
CA SER A 181 8.33 -0.87 4.36
C SER A 181 9.19 -2.14 4.48
N TYR A 182 8.61 -3.28 4.87
CA TYR A 182 9.37 -4.51 5.09
C TYR A 182 10.05 -4.98 3.81
N LYS A 183 11.38 -5.14 3.86
CA LYS A 183 12.22 -5.54 2.72
C LYS A 183 12.02 -4.69 1.45
N ALA A 184 11.53 -3.45 1.56
CA ALA A 184 11.15 -2.61 0.42
C ALA A 184 12.24 -2.52 -0.66
N ARG A 185 13.54 -2.49 -0.28
CA ARG A 185 14.65 -2.50 -1.25
C ARG A 185 14.66 -3.72 -2.16
N LYS A 186 14.13 -4.87 -1.74
CA LYS A 186 14.06 -6.08 -2.58
C LYS A 186 13.00 -5.95 -3.67
N HIS A 187 12.04 -5.08 -3.48
CA HIS A 187 10.91 -4.86 -4.39
C HIS A 187 11.31 -4.15 -5.70
N ILE A 188 12.51 -3.60 -5.76
CA ILE A 188 13.01 -2.88 -6.95
C ILE A 188 13.82 -3.77 -7.93
N ASN A 189 14.02 -5.03 -7.59
CA ASN A 189 14.72 -6.01 -8.43
C ASN A 189 13.77 -6.74 -9.36
#